data_2ac3cde579187a89a3eacd88b8917757
#
_entry.id   2ac3cde579187a89a3eacd88b8917757
#
_cell.length_a   1.000
_cell.length_b   1.000
_cell.length_c   1.000
_cell.angle_alpha   90.00
_cell.angle_beta   90.00
_cell.angle_gamma   90.00
#
_symmetry.space_group_name_H-M   'P 1'
#
loop_
_entity.id
_entity.type
_entity.pdbx_description
1 polymer ?
#
loop_
_entity_poly.entity_id
_entity_poly.type
_entity_poly.pdbx_seq_one_letter_code
_entity_poly.pdbx_strand_id
1 'polypeptide(L)'
;LAENAATVAGFLVEPIQGEAGVYVPSEGYLSGAKALCERYNALFIADEVQTGVARTGKRLAVDHENVKPDILVLGKAISGGVYPVSAVLADDRIMHVIKAGQHGSTFGGNPLAAAVAIEALQVVKDEQLAENAARLGEIFRKEIGDYIKISKIATLVRGKGLLNAVVINDTEESDTAWNICLKMRDNG
;
A
#
# COMPACT_ATOMS: atom_id res chain seq x y z
N LEU A 1 -9.61 17.15 -13.17
CA LEU A 1 -9.57 16.47 -14.47
C LEU A 1 -10.46 17.20 -15.49
N ALA A 2 -11.71 17.53 -15.16
CA ALA A 2 -12.64 18.16 -16.12
C ALA A 2 -12.08 19.41 -16.82
N GLU A 3 -11.35 20.25 -16.09
CA GLU A 3 -10.79 21.52 -16.61
C GLU A 3 -9.46 21.35 -17.33
N ASN A 4 -8.69 20.30 -17.00
CA ASN A 4 -7.30 20.14 -17.43
C ASN A 4 -7.05 18.77 -18.10
N ALA A 5 -8.07 18.07 -18.55
CA ALA A 5 -7.95 16.70 -19.08
C ALA A 5 -6.92 16.56 -20.20
N ALA A 6 -6.80 17.57 -21.05
CA ALA A 6 -5.86 17.56 -22.18
C ALA A 6 -4.35 17.59 -21.76
N THR A 7 -4.07 17.95 -20.51
CA THR A 7 -2.70 18.09 -19.98
C THR A 7 -2.37 17.10 -18.86
N VAL A 8 -3.34 16.30 -18.41
CA VAL A 8 -3.15 15.31 -17.34
C VAL A 8 -2.93 13.92 -17.94
N ALA A 9 -1.73 13.39 -17.77
CA ALA A 9 -1.36 12.05 -18.26
C ALA A 9 -1.86 10.93 -17.35
N GLY A 10 -1.92 11.15 -16.05
CA GLY A 10 -2.32 10.13 -15.09
C GLY A 10 -2.59 10.69 -13.69
N PHE A 11 -3.18 9.84 -12.87
CA PHE A 11 -3.45 10.06 -11.45
C PHE A 11 -2.73 8.97 -10.65
N LEU A 12 -1.70 9.37 -9.91
CA LEU A 12 -0.95 8.49 -9.01
C LEU A 12 -1.56 8.57 -7.61
N VAL A 13 -1.82 7.42 -7.02
CA VAL A 13 -2.43 7.33 -5.69
C VAL A 13 -1.92 6.12 -4.92
N GLU A 14 -1.64 6.29 -3.62
CA GLU A 14 -1.58 5.19 -2.68
C GLU A 14 -3.01 4.76 -2.35
N PRO A 15 -3.40 3.47 -2.55
CA PRO A 15 -4.74 2.98 -2.20
C PRO A 15 -5.10 3.19 -0.73
N ILE A 16 -4.11 3.13 0.14
CA ILE A 16 -4.15 3.58 1.54
C ILE A 16 -2.89 4.40 1.75
N GLN A 17 -3.01 5.65 2.17
CA GLN A 17 -1.86 6.50 2.42
C GLN A 17 -1.12 5.99 3.66
N GLY A 18 0.10 5.45 3.46
CA GLY A 18 0.88 4.83 4.53
C GLY A 18 1.58 5.83 5.44
N GLU A 19 2.60 6.50 4.94
CA GLU A 19 3.45 7.44 5.70
C GLU A 19 2.67 8.65 6.24
N ALA A 20 1.61 9.06 5.56
CA ALA A 20 0.73 10.13 6.03
C ALA A 20 -0.04 9.77 7.32
N GLY A 21 -0.01 8.50 7.76
CA GLY A 21 -0.64 8.03 9.00
C GLY A 21 -1.74 6.99 8.80
N VAL A 22 -1.62 6.15 7.80
CA VAL A 22 -2.55 5.06 7.47
C VAL A 22 -3.97 5.58 7.24
N TYR A 23 -4.13 6.49 6.27
CA TYR A 23 -5.46 6.98 5.89
C TYR A 23 -6.10 6.04 4.86
N VAL A 24 -7.13 5.33 5.32
CA VAL A 24 -7.97 4.48 4.47
C VAL A 24 -9.05 5.37 3.84
N PRO A 25 -9.14 5.47 2.51
CA PRO A 25 -10.18 6.26 1.86
C PRO A 25 -11.57 5.66 2.12
N SER A 26 -12.60 6.46 1.89
CA SER A 26 -13.99 5.99 1.93
C SER A 26 -14.24 4.95 0.84
N GLU A 27 -15.15 4.05 1.10
CA GLU A 27 -15.60 3.05 0.12
C GLU A 27 -16.05 3.72 -1.19
N GLY A 28 -15.64 3.15 -2.33
CA GLY A 28 -15.92 3.67 -3.65
C GLY A 28 -14.97 4.77 -4.13
N TYR A 29 -13.99 5.19 -3.31
CA TYR A 29 -13.03 6.21 -3.72
C TYR A 29 -12.13 5.77 -4.87
N LEU A 30 -11.54 4.57 -4.77
CA LEU A 30 -10.61 4.08 -5.79
C LEU A 30 -11.36 3.74 -7.10
N SER A 31 -12.51 3.11 -7.00
CA SER A 31 -13.36 2.78 -8.15
C SER A 31 -13.88 4.05 -8.83
N GLY A 32 -14.30 5.04 -8.06
CA GLY A 32 -14.71 6.36 -8.58
C GLY A 32 -13.55 7.11 -9.25
N ALA A 33 -12.37 7.10 -8.66
CA ALA A 33 -11.17 7.72 -9.24
C ALA A 33 -10.76 7.00 -10.55
N LYS A 34 -10.80 5.66 -10.59
CA LYS A 34 -10.55 4.88 -11.80
C LYS A 34 -11.54 5.23 -12.91
N ALA A 35 -12.83 5.29 -12.60
CA ALA A 35 -13.87 5.68 -13.59
C ALA A 35 -13.65 7.10 -14.13
N LEU A 36 -13.20 8.04 -13.29
CA LEU A 36 -12.85 9.39 -13.75
C LEU A 36 -11.61 9.37 -14.67
N CYS A 37 -10.59 8.59 -14.33
CA CYS A 37 -9.41 8.43 -15.18
C CYS A 37 -9.79 7.89 -16.56
N GLU A 38 -10.62 6.85 -16.62
CA GLU A 38 -11.13 6.30 -17.90
C GLU A 38 -11.93 7.33 -18.69
N ARG A 39 -12.83 8.06 -18.03
CA ARG A 39 -13.66 9.09 -18.67
C ARG A 39 -12.82 10.19 -19.33
N TYR A 40 -11.70 10.57 -18.72
CA TYR A 40 -10.84 11.66 -19.18
C TYR A 40 -9.56 11.18 -19.86
N ASN A 41 -9.47 9.90 -20.21
CA ASN A 41 -8.30 9.31 -20.86
C ASN A 41 -6.98 9.56 -20.11
N ALA A 42 -7.03 9.56 -18.79
CA ALA A 42 -5.87 9.60 -17.91
C ALA A 42 -5.55 8.20 -17.36
N LEU A 43 -4.30 7.91 -17.07
CA LEU A 43 -3.89 6.64 -16.49
C LEU A 43 -4.16 6.62 -14.98
N PHE A 44 -4.73 5.53 -14.47
CA PHE A 44 -4.82 5.29 -13.03
C PHE A 44 -3.58 4.51 -12.58
N ILE A 45 -2.76 5.11 -11.73
CA ILE A 45 -1.48 4.57 -11.27
C ILE A 45 -1.62 4.24 -9.77
N ALA A 46 -1.56 2.96 -9.43
CA ALA A 46 -1.61 2.52 -8.05
C ALA A 46 -0.19 2.37 -7.46
N ASP A 47 0.13 3.18 -6.47
CA ASP A 47 1.33 3.00 -5.65
C ASP A 47 1.01 2.01 -4.53
N GLU A 48 1.33 0.75 -4.80
CA GLU A 48 1.18 -0.37 -3.85
C GLU A 48 2.50 -0.74 -3.16
N VAL A 49 3.46 0.17 -3.15
CA VAL A 49 4.78 -0.07 -2.54
C VAL A 49 4.65 -0.44 -1.07
N GLN A 50 3.74 0.20 -0.33
CA GLN A 50 3.51 -0.09 1.08
C GLN A 50 2.31 -0.99 1.33
N THR A 51 1.29 -0.89 0.50
CA THR A 51 0.00 -1.56 0.69
C THR A 51 -0.06 -2.94 0.04
N GLY A 52 0.75 -3.17 -1.00
CA GLY A 52 0.75 -4.41 -1.77
C GLY A 52 1.37 -5.61 -1.06
N VAL A 53 1.31 -6.73 -1.73
CA VAL A 53 1.86 -8.03 -1.32
C VAL A 53 1.25 -8.49 0.02
N ALA A 54 -0.09 -8.61 0.03
CA ALA A 54 -0.91 -9.15 1.14
C ALA A 54 -1.05 -8.26 2.39
N ARG A 55 -0.32 -7.14 2.50
CA ARG A 55 -0.28 -6.30 3.72
C ARG A 55 -1.68 -5.90 4.22
N THR A 56 -2.61 -5.59 3.33
CA THR A 56 -3.94 -5.07 3.69
C THR A 56 -5.03 -6.13 3.79
N GLY A 57 -4.68 -7.42 3.70
CA GLY A 57 -5.65 -8.51 3.74
C GLY A 57 -6.20 -8.92 2.37
N LYS A 58 -5.70 -8.33 1.31
CA LYS A 58 -5.86 -8.75 -0.09
C LYS A 58 -4.48 -8.77 -0.74
N ARG A 59 -4.33 -9.41 -1.90
CA ARG A 59 -3.06 -9.43 -2.63
C ARG A 59 -2.55 -8.03 -2.91
N LEU A 60 -3.46 -7.15 -3.37
CA LEU A 60 -3.25 -5.72 -3.57
C LEU A 60 -4.35 -4.95 -2.83
N ALA A 61 -4.08 -3.72 -2.41
CA ALA A 61 -5.10 -2.91 -1.74
C ALA A 61 -6.20 -2.45 -2.70
N VAL A 62 -5.90 -2.24 -3.98
CA VAL A 62 -6.92 -1.96 -5.01
C VAL A 62 -7.93 -3.10 -5.18
N ASP A 63 -7.58 -4.35 -4.80
CA ASP A 63 -8.48 -5.51 -4.85
C ASP A 63 -9.66 -5.38 -3.87
N HIS A 64 -9.59 -4.52 -2.88
CA HIS A 64 -10.71 -4.24 -1.97
C HIS A 64 -11.92 -3.62 -2.69
N GLU A 65 -11.67 -2.88 -3.77
CA GLU A 65 -12.72 -2.26 -4.60
C GLU A 65 -12.76 -2.85 -6.02
N ASN A 66 -12.09 -3.98 -6.26
CA ASN A 66 -11.99 -4.65 -7.57
C ASN A 66 -11.47 -3.70 -8.68
N VAL A 67 -10.56 -2.80 -8.36
CA VAL A 67 -9.96 -1.87 -9.31
C VAL A 67 -8.74 -2.50 -9.96
N LYS A 68 -8.70 -2.52 -11.30
CA LYS A 68 -7.50 -2.83 -12.07
C LYS A 68 -6.81 -1.52 -12.44
N PRO A 69 -5.63 -1.22 -11.89
CA PRO A 69 -4.86 -0.04 -12.29
C PRO A 69 -4.30 -0.18 -13.71
N ASP A 70 -4.02 0.93 -14.37
CA ASP A 70 -3.31 0.94 -15.66
C ASP A 70 -1.79 0.75 -15.46
N ILE A 71 -1.28 1.29 -14.35
CA ILE A 71 0.11 1.07 -13.89
C ILE A 71 0.06 0.68 -12.41
N LEU A 72 0.77 -0.40 -12.09
CA LEU A 72 0.95 -0.89 -10.72
C LEU A 72 2.42 -0.75 -10.31
N VAL A 73 2.67 -0.08 -9.20
CA VAL A 73 4.01 0.07 -8.61
C VAL A 73 4.11 -0.79 -7.37
N LEU A 74 5.13 -1.67 -7.32
CA LEU A 74 5.42 -2.59 -6.22
C LEU A 74 6.83 -2.37 -5.68
N GLY A 75 7.01 -2.59 -4.40
CA GLY A 75 8.31 -2.50 -3.73
C GLY A 75 8.25 -3.15 -2.35
N LYS A 76 9.15 -2.77 -1.47
CA LYS A 76 9.19 -3.24 -0.07
C LYS A 76 8.98 -4.76 0.07
N ALA A 77 7.76 -5.19 0.35
CA ALA A 77 7.41 -6.59 0.63
C ALA A 77 7.55 -7.55 -0.57
N ILE A 78 7.74 -7.05 -1.80
CA ILE A 78 7.85 -7.90 -3.00
C ILE A 78 9.01 -8.92 -2.90
N SER A 79 10.03 -8.63 -2.10
CA SER A 79 11.18 -9.52 -1.87
C SER A 79 11.12 -10.24 -0.52
N GLY A 80 10.03 -10.20 0.21
CA GLY A 80 9.96 -10.72 1.56
C GLY A 80 10.92 -10.05 2.56
N GLY A 81 11.45 -8.86 2.21
CA GLY A 81 12.44 -8.14 3.02
C GLY A 81 13.89 -8.63 2.87
N VAL A 82 14.15 -9.60 2.02
CA VAL A 82 15.47 -10.24 1.86
C VAL A 82 16.39 -9.46 0.92
N TYR A 83 15.84 -8.86 -0.15
CA TYR A 83 16.62 -8.20 -1.18
C TYR A 83 15.93 -6.91 -1.68
N PRO A 84 16.67 -5.80 -1.91
CA PRO A 84 16.07 -4.58 -2.43
C PRO A 84 15.63 -4.77 -3.88
N VAL A 85 14.32 -4.75 -4.13
CA VAL A 85 13.72 -4.86 -5.45
C VAL A 85 12.41 -4.09 -5.51
N SER A 86 12.13 -3.55 -6.68
CA SER A 86 10.84 -2.95 -7.01
C SER A 86 10.43 -3.35 -8.42
N ALA A 87 9.15 -3.21 -8.73
CA ALA A 87 8.63 -3.51 -10.05
C ALA A 87 7.56 -2.49 -10.44
N VAL A 88 7.50 -2.18 -11.72
CA VAL A 88 6.41 -1.43 -12.35
C VAL A 88 5.78 -2.33 -13.40
N LEU A 89 4.48 -2.54 -13.28
CA LEU A 89 3.72 -3.39 -14.19
C LEU A 89 2.68 -2.52 -14.92
N ALA A 90 2.60 -2.70 -16.22
CA ALA A 90 1.55 -2.10 -17.06
C ALA A 90 1.34 -2.94 -18.30
N ASP A 91 0.23 -2.69 -19.00
CA ASP A 91 -0.03 -3.33 -20.30
C ASP A 91 0.97 -2.86 -21.36
N ASP A 92 1.18 -3.68 -22.40
CA ASP A 92 2.13 -3.42 -23.51
C ASP A 92 1.95 -2.04 -24.16
N ARG A 93 0.68 -1.59 -24.32
CA ARG A 93 0.37 -0.27 -24.89
C ARG A 93 1.01 0.89 -24.10
N ILE A 94 1.28 0.69 -22.82
CA ILE A 94 1.92 1.68 -21.93
C ILE A 94 3.43 1.44 -21.93
N MET A 95 3.87 0.19 -21.72
CA MET A 95 5.29 -0.13 -21.60
C MET A 95 6.07 0.08 -22.89
N HIS A 96 5.45 -0.19 -24.05
CA HIS A 96 6.13 -0.05 -25.37
C HIS A 96 6.30 1.39 -25.84
N VAL A 97 5.86 2.40 -25.08
CA VAL A 97 6.25 3.80 -25.38
C VAL A 97 7.73 4.06 -25.05
N ILE A 98 8.30 3.28 -24.12
CA ILE A 98 9.71 3.34 -23.76
C ILE A 98 10.51 2.61 -24.85
N LYS A 99 11.41 3.32 -25.52
CA LYS A 99 12.24 2.77 -26.58
C LYS A 99 13.62 2.38 -26.05
N ALA A 100 14.33 1.54 -26.83
CA ALA A 100 15.69 1.14 -26.51
C ALA A 100 16.58 2.38 -26.26
N GLY A 101 17.32 2.37 -25.15
CA GLY A 101 18.20 3.46 -24.72
C GLY A 101 17.54 4.60 -23.96
N GLN A 102 16.21 4.63 -23.82
CA GLN A 102 15.50 5.69 -23.07
C GLN A 102 15.40 5.40 -21.56
N HIS A 103 15.54 4.16 -21.15
CA HIS A 103 15.56 3.74 -19.76
C HIS A 103 16.61 2.68 -19.54
N GLY A 104 17.28 2.72 -18.39
CA GLY A 104 18.25 1.72 -18.00
C GLY A 104 18.50 1.72 -16.50
N SER A 105 18.95 0.58 -16.00
CA SER A 105 19.35 0.39 -14.61
C SER A 105 20.47 -0.65 -14.56
N THR A 106 21.55 -0.38 -13.83
CA THR A 106 22.66 -1.32 -13.67
C THR A 106 22.22 -2.62 -12.99
N PHE A 107 21.36 -2.54 -12.00
CA PHE A 107 20.89 -3.68 -11.21
C PHE A 107 19.45 -4.10 -11.52
N GLY A 108 18.72 -3.33 -12.31
CA GLY A 108 17.34 -3.64 -12.68
C GLY A 108 17.23 -4.96 -13.44
N GLY A 109 16.25 -5.79 -13.07
CA GLY A 109 16.04 -7.09 -13.72
C GLY A 109 17.10 -8.14 -13.44
N ASN A 110 17.95 -7.96 -12.42
CA ASN A 110 18.95 -8.98 -12.10
C ASN A 110 18.30 -10.31 -11.65
N PRO A 111 18.89 -11.47 -12.00
CA PRO A 111 18.28 -12.77 -11.77
C PRO A 111 18.14 -13.12 -10.27
N LEU A 112 19.02 -12.61 -9.41
CA LEU A 112 18.92 -12.85 -7.98
C LEU A 112 17.66 -12.17 -7.38
N ALA A 113 17.44 -10.90 -7.70
CA ALA A 113 16.25 -10.18 -7.28
C ALA A 113 14.96 -10.85 -7.79
N ALA A 114 14.96 -11.31 -9.04
CA ALA A 114 13.84 -12.01 -9.63
C ALA A 114 13.55 -13.33 -8.91
N ALA A 115 14.56 -14.15 -8.64
CA ALA A 115 14.41 -15.41 -7.92
C ALA A 115 13.86 -15.20 -6.49
N VAL A 116 14.40 -14.23 -5.75
CA VAL A 116 13.93 -13.89 -4.40
C VAL A 116 12.48 -13.40 -4.44
N ALA A 117 12.12 -12.54 -5.38
CA ALA A 117 10.75 -12.02 -5.49
C ALA A 117 9.74 -13.12 -5.86
N ILE A 118 10.10 -14.03 -6.77
CA ILE A 118 9.24 -15.18 -7.13
C ILE A 118 8.97 -16.04 -5.90
N GLU A 119 10.01 -16.41 -5.16
CA GLU A 119 9.86 -17.22 -3.96
C GLU A 119 9.05 -16.51 -2.87
N ALA A 120 9.32 -15.23 -2.62
CA ALA A 120 8.54 -14.44 -1.67
C ALA A 120 7.04 -14.40 -2.02
N LEU A 121 6.69 -14.21 -3.29
CA LEU A 121 5.31 -14.22 -3.74
C LEU A 121 4.67 -15.63 -3.64
N GLN A 122 5.47 -16.67 -3.86
CA GLN A 122 5.01 -18.07 -3.68
C GLN A 122 4.68 -18.36 -2.21
N VAL A 123 5.55 -17.96 -1.28
CA VAL A 123 5.32 -18.09 0.17
C VAL A 123 4.04 -17.34 0.58
N VAL A 124 3.86 -16.10 0.13
CA VAL A 124 2.64 -15.32 0.41
C VAL A 124 1.38 -16.08 0.00
N LYS A 125 1.42 -16.78 -1.13
CA LYS A 125 0.31 -17.57 -1.66
C LYS A 125 0.12 -18.87 -0.88
N ASP A 126 1.18 -19.64 -0.68
CA ASP A 126 1.11 -21.00 -0.10
C ASP A 126 0.74 -20.96 1.39
N GLU A 127 1.22 -19.94 2.12
CA GLU A 127 0.89 -19.72 3.52
C GLU A 127 -0.39 -18.88 3.72
N GLN A 128 -1.10 -18.50 2.66
CA GLN A 128 -2.34 -17.71 2.72
C GLN A 128 -2.18 -16.43 3.57
N LEU A 129 -1.06 -15.71 3.35
CA LEU A 129 -0.71 -14.57 4.20
C LEU A 129 -1.66 -13.38 4.05
N ALA A 130 -2.38 -13.25 2.93
CA ALA A 130 -3.42 -12.23 2.77
C ALA A 130 -4.61 -12.48 3.71
N GLU A 131 -5.10 -13.71 3.76
CA GLU A 131 -6.19 -14.14 4.63
C GLU A 131 -5.80 -14.02 6.10
N ASN A 132 -4.56 -14.41 6.43
CA ASN A 132 -4.02 -14.25 7.78
C ASN A 132 -3.92 -12.78 8.18
N ALA A 133 -3.44 -11.90 7.29
CA ALA A 133 -3.37 -10.47 7.53
C ALA A 133 -4.76 -9.84 7.73
N ALA A 134 -5.78 -10.26 6.95
CA ALA A 134 -7.15 -9.84 7.14
C ALA A 134 -7.67 -10.20 8.54
N ARG A 135 -7.56 -11.48 8.91
CA ARG A 135 -8.02 -12.03 10.21
C ARG A 135 -7.33 -11.36 11.40
N LEU A 136 -5.99 -11.28 11.37
CA LEU A 136 -5.23 -10.69 12.48
C LEU A 136 -5.46 -9.19 12.59
N GLY A 137 -5.63 -8.50 11.47
CA GLY A 137 -5.95 -7.09 11.45
C GLY A 137 -7.31 -6.78 12.08
N GLU A 138 -8.31 -7.62 11.88
CA GLU A 138 -9.61 -7.49 12.55
C GLU A 138 -9.50 -7.68 14.06
N ILE A 139 -8.78 -8.70 14.51
CA ILE A 139 -8.52 -8.94 15.93
C ILE A 139 -7.81 -7.73 16.54
N PHE A 140 -6.72 -7.25 15.90
CA PHE A 140 -5.98 -6.10 16.39
C PHE A 140 -6.86 -4.86 16.54
N ARG A 141 -7.63 -4.50 15.51
CA ARG A 141 -8.49 -3.30 15.55
C ARG A 141 -9.62 -3.44 16.58
N LYS A 142 -10.14 -4.65 16.78
CA LYS A 142 -11.15 -4.91 17.82
C LYS A 142 -10.56 -4.71 19.21
N GLU A 143 -9.45 -5.36 19.53
CA GLU A 143 -8.81 -5.29 20.86
C GLU A 143 -8.35 -3.85 21.18
N ILE A 144 -7.72 -3.16 20.23
CA ILE A 144 -7.35 -1.75 20.39
C ILE A 144 -8.60 -0.85 20.48
N GLY A 145 -9.64 -1.11 19.69
CA GLY A 145 -10.91 -0.38 19.77
C GLY A 145 -11.60 -0.52 21.14
N ASP A 146 -11.52 -1.70 21.74
CA ASP A 146 -12.02 -1.92 23.10
C ASP A 146 -11.16 -1.18 24.16
N TYR A 147 -9.82 -1.19 23.99
CA TYR A 147 -8.91 -0.42 24.84
C TYR A 147 -9.14 1.10 24.74
N ILE A 148 -9.40 1.62 23.54
CA ILE A 148 -9.68 3.06 23.31
C ILE A 148 -10.85 3.56 24.16
N LYS A 149 -11.87 2.73 24.43
CA LYS A 149 -13.04 3.12 25.25
C LYS A 149 -12.68 3.51 26.68
N ILE A 150 -11.55 3.03 27.19
CA ILE A 150 -11.05 3.30 28.53
C ILE A 150 -9.75 4.11 28.54
N SER A 151 -9.14 4.34 27.38
CA SER A 151 -7.89 5.08 27.23
C SER A 151 -8.12 6.59 27.33
N LYS A 152 -7.17 7.28 27.94
CA LYS A 152 -7.14 8.75 27.95
C LYS A 152 -6.27 9.33 26.84
N ILE A 153 -5.44 8.50 26.20
CA ILE A 153 -4.45 8.92 25.23
C ILE A 153 -4.68 8.37 23.82
N ALA A 154 -5.15 7.14 23.67
CA ALA A 154 -5.50 6.56 22.37
C ALA A 154 -6.96 6.89 22.04
N THR A 155 -7.20 7.42 20.84
CA THR A 155 -8.53 7.96 20.46
C THR A 155 -9.16 7.25 19.27
N LEU A 156 -8.36 6.65 18.40
CA LEU A 156 -8.82 5.99 17.19
C LEU A 156 -7.85 4.89 16.79
N VAL A 157 -8.37 3.78 16.29
CA VAL A 157 -7.61 2.80 15.50
C VAL A 157 -8.18 2.75 14.09
N ARG A 158 -7.30 2.76 13.08
CA ARG A 158 -7.69 2.69 11.67
C ARG A 158 -6.70 1.83 10.89
N GLY A 159 -7.13 1.29 9.75
CA GLY A 159 -6.30 0.48 8.88
C GLY A 159 -7.07 -0.62 8.16
N LYS A 160 -6.33 -1.42 7.39
CA LYS A 160 -6.81 -2.65 6.75
C LYS A 160 -5.74 -3.74 6.85
N GLY A 161 -6.14 -4.98 7.10
CA GLY A 161 -5.21 -6.08 7.33
C GLY A 161 -4.23 -5.73 8.45
N LEU A 162 -2.95 -5.90 8.18
CA LEU A 162 -1.85 -5.57 9.10
C LEU A 162 -1.19 -4.21 8.81
N LEU A 163 -1.86 -3.32 8.10
CA LEU A 163 -1.51 -1.92 7.96
C LEU A 163 -2.44 -1.10 8.86
N ASN A 164 -1.99 -0.74 10.06
CA ASN A 164 -2.81 -0.09 11.08
C ASN A 164 -2.08 1.09 11.71
N ALA A 165 -2.87 2.08 12.19
CA ALA A 165 -2.41 3.16 13.02
C ALA A 165 -3.32 3.31 14.24
N VAL A 166 -2.71 3.61 15.39
CA VAL A 166 -3.40 4.02 16.61
C VAL A 166 -3.16 5.51 16.81
N VAL A 167 -4.20 6.30 16.78
CA VAL A 167 -4.12 7.75 16.92
C VAL A 167 -4.02 8.11 18.39
N ILE A 168 -3.01 8.88 18.73
CA ILE A 168 -2.77 9.39 20.08
C ILE A 168 -3.35 10.80 20.19
N ASN A 169 -4.04 11.07 21.28
CA ASN A 169 -4.60 12.39 21.59
C ASN A 169 -3.50 13.32 22.11
N ASP A 170 -2.78 13.92 21.18
CA ASP A 170 -1.68 14.81 21.51
C ASP A 170 -1.45 15.85 20.40
N THR A 171 -0.60 16.84 20.64
CA THR A 171 -0.23 17.86 19.65
C THR A 171 0.86 17.35 18.72
N GLU A 172 1.00 17.95 17.54
CA GLU A 172 2.05 17.59 16.55
C GLU A 172 3.47 17.82 17.11
N GLU A 173 3.62 18.71 18.10
CA GLU A 173 4.90 19.04 18.72
C GLU A 173 5.27 18.11 19.91
N SER A 174 4.39 17.18 20.26
CA SER A 174 4.56 16.31 21.42
C SER A 174 5.31 15.03 21.07
N ASP A 175 6.15 14.57 22.00
CA ASP A 175 6.89 13.31 21.92
C ASP A 175 6.08 12.10 22.45
N THR A 176 4.81 12.25 22.79
CA THR A 176 4.03 11.17 23.45
C THR A 176 3.96 9.91 22.60
N ALA A 177 3.61 10.03 21.32
CA ALA A 177 3.54 8.87 20.41
C ALA A 177 4.91 8.19 20.26
N TRP A 178 5.97 8.99 20.13
CA TRP A 178 7.35 8.49 20.06
C TRP A 178 7.74 7.75 21.35
N ASN A 179 7.46 8.34 22.52
CA ASN A 179 7.76 7.73 23.82
C ASN A 179 6.97 6.43 24.05
N ILE A 180 5.74 6.30 23.53
CA ILE A 180 4.98 5.06 23.53
C ILE A 180 5.70 4.01 22.68
N CYS A 181 6.12 4.36 21.46
CA CYS A 181 6.87 3.44 20.58
C CYS A 181 8.18 2.96 21.26
N LEU A 182 8.93 3.85 21.91
CA LEU A 182 10.14 3.48 22.65
C LEU A 182 9.82 2.48 23.77
N LYS A 183 8.79 2.74 24.57
CA LYS A 183 8.35 1.83 25.64
C LYS A 183 7.88 0.49 25.11
N MET A 184 7.16 0.46 23.99
CA MET A 184 6.76 -0.79 23.35
C MET A 184 7.98 -1.60 22.90
N ARG A 185 8.95 -0.95 22.25
CA ARG A 185 10.22 -1.57 21.86
C ARG A 185 10.97 -2.16 23.05
N ASP A 186 11.06 -1.43 24.15
CA ASP A 186 11.83 -1.84 25.33
C ASP A 186 11.14 -2.97 26.12
N ASN A 187 9.87 -3.24 25.85
CA ASN A 187 9.11 -4.34 26.45
C ASN A 187 8.86 -5.55 25.49
N GLY A 188 9.35 -5.52 24.28
CA GLY A 188 9.30 -6.60 23.28
C GLY A 188 8.20 -6.36 22.26
#